data_c86f6ce9d92ced0363a599fb20204286
#
_entry.id   c86f6ce9d92ced0363a599fb20204286
#
_cell.length_a   1.000
_cell.length_b   1.000
_cell.length_c   1.000
_cell.angle_alpha   90.00
_cell.angle_beta   90.00
_cell.angle_gamma   90.00
#
_symmetry.space_group_name_H-M   'P 1'
#
loop_
_entity.id
_entity.type
_entity.pdbx_description
1 polymer ?
#
loop_
_entity_poly.entity_id
_entity_poly.type
_entity_poly.pdbx_seq_one_letter_code
_entity_poly.pdbx_strand_id
1 'polypeptide(L)'
;EIKQKYPKLNVTISLRVIDKTISQITDFVDSAIHANLDGILILMGDPSPENDYKSGIIPSFAVNHLIQNGFGEKINLFLSLPSKPNFEKISKKINSNPNGFVTQVVHDVSQVKRLHDYLNPKNFGIIPCLLLPSQKNSRSAQFLNLDWSNYEDNFSSFVLEIESITGDVLLTSPNDFKGALDFLTRLQN
;
A
#
# COMPACT_ATOMS: atom_id res chain seq x y z
N GLU A 1 15.60 0.69 -14.80
CA GLU A 1 16.89 0.80 -14.07
C GLU A 1 16.93 -0.04 -12.79
N ILE A 2 15.96 0.11 -11.82
CA ILE A 2 16.00 -0.63 -10.53
C ILE A 2 16.02 -2.14 -10.75
N LYS A 3 15.09 -2.70 -11.52
CA LYS A 3 15.03 -4.14 -11.82
C LYS A 3 16.22 -4.65 -12.61
N GLN A 4 16.82 -3.81 -13.45
CA GLN A 4 18.07 -4.17 -14.18
C GLN A 4 19.26 -4.29 -13.22
N LYS A 5 19.35 -3.40 -12.24
CA LYS A 5 20.43 -3.39 -11.25
C LYS A 5 20.22 -4.42 -10.13
N TYR A 6 18.96 -4.65 -9.74
CA TYR A 6 18.56 -5.53 -8.65
C TYR A 6 17.44 -6.47 -9.09
N PRO A 7 17.73 -7.49 -9.91
CA PRO A 7 16.70 -8.34 -10.54
C PRO A 7 15.87 -9.15 -9.54
N LYS A 8 16.42 -9.44 -8.35
CA LYS A 8 15.74 -10.18 -7.29
C LYS A 8 14.83 -9.30 -6.42
N LEU A 9 14.93 -7.97 -6.54
CA LEU A 9 14.10 -7.05 -5.76
C LEU A 9 12.68 -7.05 -6.31
N ASN A 10 11.67 -7.30 -5.49
CA ASN A 10 10.28 -7.08 -5.85
C ASN A 10 9.98 -5.58 -5.85
N VAL A 11 9.46 -5.08 -6.95
CA VAL A 11 9.17 -3.65 -7.15
C VAL A 11 7.69 -3.46 -7.44
N THR A 12 7.00 -2.78 -6.53
CA THR A 12 5.60 -2.36 -6.69
C THR A 12 5.55 -0.85 -6.84
N ILE A 13 4.77 -0.35 -7.80
CA ILE A 13 4.56 1.08 -8.01
C ILE A 13 3.12 1.48 -7.70
N SER A 14 2.90 2.76 -7.42
CA SER A 14 1.56 3.27 -7.15
C SER A 14 0.93 3.89 -8.39
N LEU A 15 -0.35 3.59 -8.63
CA LEU A 15 -1.17 4.18 -9.68
C LEU A 15 -2.35 4.93 -9.08
N ARG A 16 -2.38 6.24 -9.26
CA ARG A 16 -3.52 7.09 -8.92
C ARG A 16 -4.53 7.10 -10.07
N VAL A 17 -5.83 6.91 -9.76
CA VAL A 17 -6.87 6.77 -10.80
C VAL A 17 -7.83 7.95 -10.92
N ILE A 18 -7.86 8.89 -9.95
CA ILE A 18 -8.85 9.97 -9.88
C ILE A 18 -8.95 10.81 -11.16
N ASP A 19 -7.83 11.00 -11.84
CA ASP A 19 -7.67 11.87 -13.02
C ASP A 19 -7.31 11.11 -14.30
N LYS A 20 -7.50 9.78 -14.32
CA LYS A 20 -7.11 8.94 -15.46
C LYS A 20 -8.32 8.31 -16.14
N THR A 21 -8.24 8.19 -17.45
CA THR A 21 -9.16 7.36 -18.24
C THR A 21 -8.79 5.87 -18.11
N ILE A 22 -9.69 4.98 -18.48
CA ILE A 22 -9.43 3.53 -18.53
C ILE A 22 -8.25 3.21 -19.46
N SER A 23 -8.16 3.85 -20.62
CA SER A 23 -7.03 3.67 -21.54
C SER A 23 -5.71 4.03 -20.86
N GLN A 24 -5.61 5.19 -20.21
CA GLN A 24 -4.40 5.62 -19.50
C GLN A 24 -4.01 4.67 -18.35
N ILE A 25 -5.01 4.08 -17.67
CA ILE A 25 -4.76 3.06 -16.63
C ILE A 25 -4.18 1.80 -17.28
N THR A 26 -4.77 1.34 -18.36
CA THR A 26 -4.31 0.15 -19.11
C THR A 26 -2.90 0.35 -19.67
N ASP A 27 -2.62 1.48 -20.32
CA ASP A 27 -1.30 1.82 -20.86
C ASP A 27 -0.21 1.89 -19.78
N PHE A 28 -0.58 2.40 -18.59
CA PHE A 28 0.34 2.42 -17.44
C PHE A 28 0.66 1.01 -16.96
N VAL A 29 -0.35 0.13 -16.86
CA VAL A 29 -0.16 -1.26 -16.43
C VAL A 29 0.66 -2.04 -17.44
N ASP A 30 0.40 -1.88 -18.73
CA ASP A 30 1.22 -2.47 -19.80
C ASP A 30 2.68 -2.02 -19.70
N SER A 31 2.92 -0.73 -19.49
CA SER A 31 4.27 -0.18 -19.30
C SER A 31 4.97 -0.78 -18.08
N ALA A 32 4.24 -1.01 -16.98
CA ALA A 32 4.77 -1.64 -15.78
C ALA A 32 5.16 -3.10 -16.02
N ILE A 33 4.34 -3.85 -16.75
CA ILE A 33 4.62 -5.23 -17.16
C ILE A 33 5.87 -5.29 -18.04
N HIS A 34 5.98 -4.43 -19.07
CA HIS A 34 7.16 -4.34 -19.93
C HIS A 34 8.44 -3.95 -19.18
N ALA A 35 8.30 -3.18 -18.09
CA ALA A 35 9.41 -2.84 -17.20
C ALA A 35 9.76 -3.96 -16.20
N ASN A 36 9.11 -5.13 -16.28
CA ASN A 36 9.24 -6.27 -15.36
C ASN A 36 9.00 -5.89 -13.90
N LEU A 37 8.01 -5.05 -13.64
CA LEU A 37 7.59 -4.74 -12.28
C LEU A 37 6.72 -5.88 -11.73
N ASP A 38 6.74 -6.05 -10.40
CA ASP A 38 6.09 -7.19 -9.74
C ASP A 38 4.67 -6.86 -9.28
N GLY A 39 4.34 -5.56 -9.09
CA GLY A 39 3.01 -5.17 -8.65
C GLY A 39 2.67 -3.70 -8.85
N ILE A 40 1.38 -3.42 -8.73
CA ILE A 40 0.82 -2.06 -8.78
C ILE A 40 -0.15 -1.88 -7.61
N LEU A 41 0.09 -0.86 -6.78
CA LEU A 41 -0.85 -0.39 -5.78
C LEU A 41 -1.78 0.64 -6.43
N ILE A 42 -3.06 0.27 -6.61
CA ILE A 42 -4.09 1.13 -7.19
C ILE A 42 -4.81 1.88 -6.08
N LEU A 43 -4.78 3.20 -6.15
CA LEU A 43 -5.34 4.10 -5.16
C LEU A 43 -6.13 5.24 -5.81
N MET A 44 -7.05 5.86 -5.07
CA MET A 44 -7.82 6.99 -5.58
C MET A 44 -6.90 8.15 -5.91
N GLY A 45 -6.05 8.53 -4.98
CA GLY A 45 -5.23 9.74 -5.00
C GLY A 45 -6.02 10.99 -4.59
N ASP A 46 -5.29 12.06 -4.30
CA ASP A 46 -5.87 13.36 -3.99
C ASP A 46 -6.13 14.14 -5.29
N PRO A 47 -7.16 15.01 -5.31
CA PRO A 47 -7.39 15.92 -6.43
C PRO A 47 -6.15 16.77 -6.71
N SER A 48 -5.80 16.94 -7.98
CA SER A 48 -4.74 17.88 -8.34
C SER A 48 -5.27 19.33 -8.25
N PRO A 49 -4.54 20.25 -7.62
CA PRO A 49 -4.91 21.67 -7.63
C PRO A 49 -4.98 22.27 -9.04
N GLU A 50 -4.26 21.68 -9.99
CA GLU A 50 -4.13 22.16 -11.37
C GLU A 50 -5.11 21.50 -12.34
N ASN A 51 -5.84 20.47 -11.91
CA ASN A 51 -6.71 19.69 -12.78
C ASN A 51 -8.02 19.34 -12.08
N ASP A 52 -9.09 20.02 -12.46
CA ASP A 52 -10.45 19.75 -11.97
C ASP A 52 -11.09 18.49 -12.58
N TYR A 53 -10.43 17.85 -13.55
CA TYR A 53 -10.95 16.66 -14.18
C TYR A 53 -10.96 15.48 -13.21
N LYS A 54 -12.14 14.92 -13.01
CA LYS A 54 -12.36 13.68 -12.25
C LYS A 54 -12.96 12.65 -13.20
N SER A 55 -12.25 11.57 -13.42
CA SER A 55 -12.68 10.49 -14.30
C SER A 55 -13.94 9.74 -13.80
N GLY A 56 -14.24 9.84 -12.51
CA GLY A 56 -15.25 9.03 -11.85
C GLY A 56 -14.83 7.57 -11.63
N ILE A 57 -13.64 7.18 -12.07
CA ILE A 57 -13.12 5.83 -11.89
C ILE A 57 -12.68 5.64 -10.43
N ILE A 58 -13.20 4.60 -9.80
CA ILE A 58 -12.79 4.18 -8.46
C ILE A 58 -11.79 3.02 -8.53
N PRO A 59 -10.86 2.88 -7.56
CA PRO A 59 -9.81 1.86 -7.59
C PRO A 59 -10.31 0.42 -7.78
N SER A 60 -11.41 0.04 -7.10
CA SER A 60 -12.00 -1.30 -7.25
C SER A 60 -12.56 -1.57 -8.65
N PHE A 61 -13.09 -0.55 -9.32
CA PHE A 61 -13.52 -0.67 -10.72
C PHE A 61 -12.31 -0.86 -11.65
N ALA A 62 -11.25 -0.09 -11.43
CA ALA A 62 -10.01 -0.23 -12.21
C ALA A 62 -9.40 -1.63 -12.07
N VAL A 63 -9.28 -2.16 -10.83
CA VAL A 63 -8.79 -3.53 -10.58
C VAL A 63 -9.67 -4.56 -11.28
N ASN A 64 -10.99 -4.48 -11.12
CA ASN A 64 -11.91 -5.41 -11.77
C ASN A 64 -11.77 -5.40 -13.30
N HIS A 65 -11.69 -4.21 -13.89
CA HIS A 65 -11.46 -4.05 -15.33
C HIS A 65 -10.14 -4.71 -15.78
N LEU A 66 -9.04 -4.46 -15.04
CA LEU A 66 -7.74 -5.03 -15.37
C LEU A 66 -7.74 -6.56 -15.26
N ILE A 67 -8.37 -7.13 -14.24
CA ILE A 67 -8.48 -8.58 -14.07
C ILE A 67 -9.30 -9.20 -15.21
N GLN A 68 -10.45 -8.61 -15.57
CA GLN A 68 -11.29 -9.08 -16.67
C GLN A 68 -10.57 -9.05 -18.02
N ASN A 69 -9.55 -8.20 -18.18
CA ASN A 69 -8.72 -8.11 -19.38
C ASN A 69 -7.37 -8.87 -19.26
N GLY A 70 -7.24 -9.77 -18.28
CA GLY A 70 -6.09 -10.68 -18.15
C GLY A 70 -4.81 -10.06 -17.60
N PHE A 71 -4.84 -8.83 -17.10
CA PHE A 71 -3.66 -8.19 -16.49
C PHE A 71 -3.28 -8.80 -15.16
N GLY A 72 -4.26 -9.28 -14.37
CA GLY A 72 -4.00 -9.91 -13.07
C GLY A 72 -3.17 -11.20 -13.12
N GLU A 73 -3.04 -11.83 -14.31
CA GLU A 73 -2.17 -12.98 -14.53
C GLU A 73 -0.70 -12.58 -14.79
N LYS A 74 -0.47 -11.31 -15.10
CA LYS A 74 0.84 -10.79 -15.53
C LYS A 74 1.54 -9.93 -14.48
N ILE A 75 0.76 -9.30 -13.58
CA ILE A 75 1.27 -8.40 -12.55
C ILE A 75 0.33 -8.40 -11.34
N ASN A 76 0.89 -8.31 -10.13
CA ASN A 76 0.09 -8.25 -8.92
C ASN A 76 -0.64 -6.90 -8.81
N LEU A 77 -1.93 -6.93 -8.52
CA LEU A 77 -2.78 -5.76 -8.36
C LEU A 77 -3.22 -5.62 -6.90
N PHE A 78 -2.76 -4.57 -6.23
CA PHE A 78 -3.10 -4.27 -4.85
C PHE A 78 -4.06 -3.10 -4.74
N LEU A 79 -4.89 -3.10 -3.71
CA LEU A 79 -5.76 -1.97 -3.37
C LEU A 79 -5.38 -1.37 -2.02
N SER A 80 -5.47 -0.05 -1.92
CA SER A 80 -5.28 0.62 -0.65
C SER A 80 -6.51 0.48 0.25
N LEU A 81 -6.30 0.30 1.57
CA LEU A 81 -7.32 0.33 2.61
C LEU A 81 -7.02 1.42 3.64
N PRO A 82 -8.04 2.11 4.18
CA PRO A 82 -7.84 2.93 5.36
C PRO A 82 -7.41 2.08 6.56
N SER A 83 -6.69 2.66 7.50
CA SER A 83 -6.25 1.99 8.73
C SER A 83 -7.42 1.52 9.61
N LYS A 84 -8.56 2.22 9.54
CA LYS A 84 -9.81 1.88 10.24
C LYS A 84 -10.95 1.76 9.22
N PRO A 85 -11.03 0.67 8.43
CA PRO A 85 -12.04 0.55 7.41
C PRO A 85 -13.43 0.29 8.00
N ASN A 86 -14.45 0.79 7.32
CA ASN A 86 -15.80 0.30 7.50
C ASN A 86 -15.93 -1.01 6.70
N PHE A 87 -16.05 -2.14 7.39
CA PHE A 87 -16.10 -3.47 6.78
C PHE A 87 -17.28 -3.68 5.82
N GLU A 88 -18.41 -3.00 6.04
CA GLU A 88 -19.55 -3.05 5.13
C GLU A 88 -19.24 -2.36 3.79
N LYS A 89 -18.43 -1.29 3.83
CA LYS A 89 -18.09 -0.49 2.65
C LYS A 89 -16.95 -1.05 1.81
N ILE A 90 -16.11 -1.92 2.37
CA ILE A 90 -14.98 -2.50 1.62
C ILE A 90 -15.37 -3.70 0.75
N SER A 91 -16.62 -4.15 0.79
CA SER A 91 -17.13 -5.26 -0.03
C SER A 91 -16.83 -5.08 -1.53
N LYS A 92 -16.97 -3.86 -2.07
CA LYS A 92 -16.63 -3.56 -3.47
C LYS A 92 -15.15 -3.79 -3.79
N LYS A 93 -14.25 -3.52 -2.83
CA LYS A 93 -12.81 -3.77 -2.99
C LYS A 93 -12.51 -5.27 -2.94
N ILE A 94 -13.15 -6.00 -2.04
CA ILE A 94 -13.04 -7.47 -1.95
C ILE A 94 -13.56 -8.11 -3.23
N ASN A 95 -14.74 -7.71 -3.70
CA ASN A 95 -15.37 -8.26 -4.91
C ASN A 95 -14.59 -7.96 -6.20
N SER A 96 -13.68 -6.99 -6.20
CA SER A 96 -12.78 -6.77 -7.34
C SER A 96 -11.61 -7.74 -7.41
N ASN A 97 -11.47 -8.62 -6.39
CA ASN A 97 -10.50 -9.71 -6.31
C ASN A 97 -9.03 -9.29 -6.54
N PRO A 98 -8.50 -8.29 -5.80
CA PRO A 98 -7.08 -7.92 -5.89
C PRO A 98 -6.19 -9.05 -5.34
N ASN A 99 -4.88 -8.99 -5.60
CA ASN A 99 -3.91 -9.89 -4.99
C ASN A 99 -3.72 -9.64 -3.48
N GLY A 100 -4.09 -8.47 -2.99
CA GLY A 100 -4.03 -8.11 -1.58
C GLY A 100 -4.31 -6.64 -1.33
N PHE A 101 -4.12 -6.23 -0.09
CA PHE A 101 -4.40 -4.87 0.36
C PHE A 101 -3.20 -4.24 1.06
N VAL A 102 -2.90 -2.99 0.74
CA VAL A 102 -1.94 -2.17 1.47
C VAL A 102 -2.74 -1.17 2.33
N THR A 103 -2.46 -1.09 3.62
CA THR A 103 -3.18 -0.17 4.49
C THR A 103 -2.63 1.26 4.39
N GLN A 104 -3.43 2.26 4.73
CA GLN A 104 -2.89 3.53 5.21
C GLN A 104 -2.11 3.29 6.51
N VAL A 105 -1.34 4.29 6.95
CA VAL A 105 -0.50 4.14 8.16
C VAL A 105 -1.34 3.67 9.35
N VAL A 106 -0.91 2.57 9.96
CA VAL A 106 -1.48 2.01 11.19
C VAL A 106 -0.58 2.37 12.37
N HIS A 107 -1.17 2.46 13.56
CA HIS A 107 -0.44 2.83 14.78
C HIS A 107 -0.80 1.93 15.98
N ASP A 108 -1.54 0.87 15.73
CA ASP A 108 -2.04 -0.04 16.78
C ASP A 108 -2.13 -1.46 16.21
N VAL A 109 -1.56 -2.42 16.92
CA VAL A 109 -1.58 -3.85 16.57
C VAL A 109 -3.02 -4.38 16.48
N SER A 110 -3.93 -3.89 17.33
CA SER A 110 -5.33 -4.32 17.31
C SER A 110 -6.04 -3.97 16.00
N GLN A 111 -5.66 -2.87 15.34
CA GLN A 111 -6.17 -2.51 14.01
C GLN A 111 -5.76 -3.54 12.96
N VAL A 112 -4.50 -3.96 13.02
CA VAL A 112 -3.95 -4.96 12.09
C VAL A 112 -4.60 -6.31 12.31
N LYS A 113 -4.72 -6.77 13.58
CA LYS A 113 -5.42 -8.03 13.92
C LYS A 113 -6.85 -8.04 13.37
N ARG A 114 -7.62 -6.99 13.60
CA ARG A 114 -9.01 -6.90 13.11
C ARG A 114 -9.10 -6.97 11.58
N LEU A 115 -8.16 -6.34 10.87
CA LEU A 115 -8.11 -6.40 9.41
C LEU A 115 -7.73 -7.79 8.94
N HIS A 116 -6.72 -8.38 9.53
CA HIS A 116 -6.26 -9.73 9.22
C HIS A 116 -7.38 -10.75 9.46
N ASP A 117 -8.01 -10.74 10.64
CA ASP A 117 -9.10 -11.66 10.99
C ASP A 117 -10.31 -11.56 10.05
N TYR A 118 -10.55 -10.38 9.48
CA TYR A 118 -11.62 -10.17 8.52
C TYR A 118 -11.27 -10.62 7.09
N LEU A 119 -10.03 -10.41 6.65
CA LEU A 119 -9.59 -10.60 5.26
C LEU A 119 -8.96 -11.98 5.01
N ASN A 120 -8.20 -12.51 5.96
CA ASN A 120 -7.50 -13.79 5.83
C ASN A 120 -8.44 -14.97 5.54
N PRO A 121 -9.61 -15.12 6.18
CA PRO A 121 -10.56 -16.19 5.84
C PRO A 121 -11.14 -16.10 4.43
N LYS A 122 -10.94 -14.95 3.76
CA LYS A 122 -11.36 -14.69 2.37
C LYS A 122 -10.18 -14.81 1.39
N ASN A 123 -9.04 -15.32 1.86
CA ASN A 123 -7.79 -15.47 1.11
C ASN A 123 -7.17 -14.14 0.61
N PHE A 124 -7.32 -13.07 1.38
CA PHE A 124 -6.65 -11.80 1.07
C PHE A 124 -5.57 -11.51 2.11
N GLY A 125 -4.33 -11.31 1.62
CA GLY A 125 -3.24 -10.76 2.42
C GLY A 125 -3.38 -9.26 2.65
N ILE A 126 -2.79 -8.78 3.73
CA ILE A 126 -2.64 -7.36 4.01
C ILE A 126 -1.17 -7.02 4.22
N ILE A 127 -0.78 -5.84 3.75
CA ILE A 127 0.55 -5.25 3.97
C ILE A 127 0.33 -3.98 4.78
N PRO A 128 0.50 -4.03 6.11
CA PRO A 128 0.36 -2.86 6.97
C PRO A 128 1.44 -1.82 6.69
N CYS A 129 1.02 -0.55 6.54
CA CYS A 129 1.93 0.56 6.35
C CYS A 129 2.28 1.17 7.71
N LEU A 130 3.57 1.24 8.04
CA LEU A 130 4.10 1.78 9.30
C LEU A 130 4.96 3.01 9.02
N LEU A 131 4.70 4.11 9.72
CA LEU A 131 5.53 5.31 9.64
C LEU A 131 6.67 5.21 10.65
N LEU A 132 7.92 5.33 10.16
CA LEU A 132 9.09 5.39 11.04
C LEU A 132 8.96 6.58 12.01
N PRO A 133 8.96 6.35 13.34
CA PRO A 133 8.91 7.42 14.32
C PRO A 133 10.28 8.11 14.39
N SER A 134 10.39 9.26 13.73
CA SER A 134 11.59 10.10 13.78
C SER A 134 11.18 11.57 13.77
N GLN A 135 12.04 12.43 14.32
CA GLN A 135 11.77 13.87 14.34
C GLN A 135 11.50 14.44 12.93
N LYS A 136 12.17 13.91 11.91
CA LYS A 136 11.96 14.37 10.52
C LYS A 136 10.60 13.99 9.97
N ASN A 137 10.00 12.91 10.45
CA ASN A 137 8.67 12.45 10.07
C ASN A 137 7.54 13.06 10.91
N SER A 138 7.84 13.89 11.92
CA SER A 138 6.83 14.46 12.82
C SER A 138 5.73 15.27 12.09
N ARG A 139 6.09 16.00 11.02
CA ARG A 139 5.09 16.71 10.19
C ARG A 139 4.15 15.75 9.47
N SER A 140 4.67 14.61 9.00
CA SER A 140 3.84 13.58 8.35
C SER A 140 2.90 12.93 9.38
N ALA A 141 3.37 12.66 10.60
CA ALA A 141 2.54 12.15 11.68
C ALA A 141 1.41 13.14 12.05
N GLN A 142 1.73 14.43 12.17
CA GLN A 142 0.73 15.47 12.43
C GLN A 142 -0.31 15.56 11.31
N PHE A 143 0.12 15.54 10.05
CA PHE A 143 -0.79 15.57 8.90
C PHE A 143 -1.75 14.36 8.88
N LEU A 144 -1.25 13.18 9.26
CA LEU A 144 -2.04 11.94 9.34
C LEU A 144 -2.85 11.85 10.64
N ASN A 145 -2.74 12.81 11.54
CA ASN A 145 -3.29 12.77 12.89
C ASN A 145 -2.92 11.46 13.61
N LEU A 146 -1.66 11.08 13.51
CA LEU A 146 -1.09 9.83 13.97
C LEU A 146 -0.47 10.03 15.36
N ASP A 147 -0.94 9.27 16.33
CA ASP A 147 -0.29 9.12 17.62
C ASP A 147 0.62 7.89 17.59
N TRP A 148 1.92 8.08 17.65
CA TRP A 148 2.90 7.00 17.67
C TRP A 148 3.51 6.75 19.06
N SER A 149 3.01 7.42 20.10
CA SER A 149 3.48 7.25 21.49
C SER A 149 3.46 5.79 21.95
N ASN A 150 2.58 4.98 21.36
CA ASN A 150 2.48 3.55 21.69
C ASN A 150 3.65 2.70 21.17
N TYR A 151 4.43 3.20 20.21
CA TYR A 151 5.48 2.40 19.58
C TYR A 151 6.81 3.14 19.33
N GLU A 152 6.89 4.46 19.54
CA GLU A 152 8.09 5.23 19.21
C GLU A 152 9.34 4.74 19.96
N ASP A 153 9.21 4.39 21.24
CA ASP A 153 10.32 3.89 22.06
C ASP A 153 10.70 2.44 21.74
N ASN A 154 9.82 1.68 21.11
CA ASN A 154 10.01 0.25 20.86
C ASN A 154 9.56 -0.18 19.45
N PHE A 155 9.93 0.64 18.46
CA PHE A 155 9.46 0.47 17.09
C PHE A 155 9.84 -0.87 16.46
N SER A 156 11.02 -1.43 16.80
CA SER A 156 11.43 -2.74 16.30
C SER A 156 10.47 -3.85 16.74
N SER A 157 10.09 -3.89 18.03
CA SER A 157 9.13 -4.87 18.53
C SER A 157 7.75 -4.69 17.91
N PHE A 158 7.32 -3.45 17.69
CA PHE A 158 6.05 -3.14 17.01
C PHE A 158 6.04 -3.67 15.57
N VAL A 159 7.13 -3.45 14.81
CA VAL A 159 7.28 -3.98 13.44
C VAL A 159 7.23 -5.50 13.42
N LEU A 160 8.00 -6.16 14.30
CA LEU A 160 8.07 -7.63 14.37
C LEU A 160 6.73 -8.25 14.81
N GLU A 161 6.01 -7.62 15.75
CA GLU A 161 4.68 -8.08 16.15
C GLU A 161 3.70 -8.02 14.98
N ILE A 162 3.68 -6.93 14.22
CA ILE A 162 2.82 -6.78 13.06
C ILE A 162 3.20 -7.77 11.95
N GLU A 163 4.49 -7.91 11.68
CA GLU A 163 5.00 -8.87 10.70
C GLU A 163 4.58 -10.31 11.06
N SER A 164 4.65 -10.68 12.33
CA SER A 164 4.22 -12.01 12.79
C SER A 164 2.74 -12.32 12.54
N ILE A 165 1.89 -11.29 12.40
CA ILE A 165 0.46 -11.44 12.12
C ILE A 165 0.20 -11.56 10.61
N THR A 166 0.91 -10.76 9.80
CA THR A 166 0.57 -10.55 8.38
C THR A 166 1.57 -11.14 7.40
N GLY A 167 2.78 -11.46 7.85
CA GLY A 167 3.90 -11.91 7.04
C GLY A 167 4.63 -10.81 6.28
N ASP A 168 4.03 -9.64 6.14
CA ASP A 168 4.58 -8.51 5.39
C ASP A 168 4.33 -7.19 6.11
N VAL A 169 5.26 -6.23 5.94
CA VAL A 169 5.16 -4.86 6.46
C VAL A 169 5.72 -3.87 5.44
N LEU A 170 5.03 -2.76 5.22
CA LEU A 170 5.52 -1.62 4.47
C LEU A 170 6.03 -0.54 5.43
N LEU A 171 7.35 -0.32 5.48
CA LEU A 171 7.93 0.81 6.19
C LEU A 171 7.89 2.05 5.32
N THR A 172 7.28 3.13 5.81
CA THR A 172 7.28 4.43 5.14
C THR A 172 8.07 5.47 5.96
N SER A 173 8.87 6.27 5.26
CA SER A 173 9.69 7.32 5.87
C SER A 173 9.93 8.46 4.88
N PRO A 174 8.91 9.29 4.61
CA PRO A 174 8.95 10.25 3.52
C PRO A 174 10.01 11.35 3.71
N ASN A 175 10.39 11.65 4.94
CA ASN A 175 11.33 12.73 5.24
C ASN A 175 12.65 12.26 5.88
N ASP A 176 12.80 10.94 6.13
CA ASP A 176 13.99 10.37 6.79
C ASP A 176 14.42 9.03 6.18
N PHE A 177 14.80 9.08 4.90
CA PHE A 177 15.26 7.89 4.18
C PHE A 177 16.47 7.23 4.84
N LYS A 178 17.44 8.03 5.32
CA LYS A 178 18.62 7.50 6.01
C LYS A 178 18.24 6.78 7.30
N GLY A 179 17.36 7.39 8.12
CA GLY A 179 16.86 6.76 9.34
C GLY A 179 16.14 5.43 9.06
N ALA A 180 15.41 5.34 7.95
CA ALA A 180 14.78 4.09 7.53
C ALA A 180 15.80 3.01 7.15
N LEU A 181 16.85 3.35 6.40
CA LEU A 181 17.92 2.39 6.07
C LEU A 181 18.66 1.92 7.33
N ASP A 182 19.02 2.84 8.22
CA ASP A 182 19.70 2.52 9.48
C ASP A 182 18.83 1.62 10.38
N PHE A 183 17.50 1.85 10.37
CA PHE A 183 16.54 1.00 11.07
C PHE A 183 16.49 -0.41 10.48
N LEU A 184 16.33 -0.54 9.16
CA LEU A 184 16.26 -1.85 8.48
C LEU A 184 17.56 -2.65 8.69
N THR A 185 18.72 -2.00 8.66
CA THR A 185 20.02 -2.67 8.92
C THR A 185 20.09 -3.24 10.34
N ARG A 186 19.54 -2.52 11.33
CA ARG A 186 19.49 -3.00 12.72
C ARG A 186 18.46 -4.12 12.94
N LEU A 187 17.37 -4.12 12.19
CA LEU A 187 16.32 -5.14 12.31
C LEU A 187 16.79 -6.52 11.79
N GLN A 188 17.79 -6.54 10.88
CA GLN A 188 18.33 -7.77 10.28
C GLN A 188 19.45 -8.41 11.11
N ASN A 189 20.01 -7.68 12.11
CA ASN A 189 21.07 -8.18 13.00
C ASN A 189 20.50 -8.59 14.35
#